data_1f83b8e13fb17cedaca6966bfaa96570
#
_entry.id   1f83b8e13fb17cedaca6966bfaa96570
#
_cell.length_a   1.000
_cell.length_b   1.000
_cell.length_c   1.000
_cell.angle_alpha   90.00
_cell.angle_beta   90.00
_cell.angle_gamma   90.00
#
_symmetry.space_group_name_H-M   'P 1'
#
loop_
_entity.id
_entity.type
_entity.pdbx_description
1 polymer ?
#
loop_
_entity_poly.entity_id
_entity_poly.type
_entity_poly.pdbx_seq_one_letter_code
_entity_poly.pdbx_strand_id
1 'polypeptide(L)'
;MGSKARPKPKYLGKKLRRIRTDILGVSQTEMSKRLGLKVDYSAVSQYELGTREPPLPILLKYARLVGISTDVLIDDKLDLPK
;
A
#
# COMPACT_ATOMS: atom_id res chain seq x y z
N MET A 1 20.08 20.58 4.24
CA MET A 1 19.91 20.31 3.89
C MET A 1 19.07 19.90 3.52
N GLY A 2 19.10 19.99 3.26
CA GLY A 2 18.24 19.58 2.76
C GLY A 2 17.35 18.72 2.78
N SER A 3 16.94 18.69 3.33
CA SER A 3 15.93 17.86 3.53
C SER A 3 14.90 17.90 2.50
N LYS A 4 15.29 17.58 1.32
CA LYS A 4 14.28 17.32 0.35
C LYS A 4 13.54 16.10 0.73
N ALA A 5 12.25 16.22 0.86
CA ALA A 5 11.41 15.08 1.01
C ALA A 5 11.60 14.17 -0.21
N ARG A 6 11.64 12.87 0.01
CA ARG A 6 11.66 11.93 -1.09
C ARG A 6 10.41 12.11 -1.93
N PRO A 7 10.51 12.03 -3.26
CA PRO A 7 9.29 12.03 -4.07
C PRO A 7 8.40 10.86 -3.67
N LYS A 8 7.11 11.11 -3.58
CA LYS A 8 6.16 10.04 -3.34
C LYS A 8 6.09 9.13 -4.56
N PRO A 9 6.01 7.82 -4.36
CA PRO A 9 5.74 6.92 -5.48
C PRO A 9 4.41 7.29 -6.14
N LYS A 10 4.41 7.47 -7.44
CA LYS A 10 3.21 7.90 -8.15
C LYS A 10 2.13 6.85 -8.18
N TYR A 11 2.53 5.59 -8.27
CA TYR A 11 1.59 4.49 -8.51
C TYR A 11 1.31 3.66 -7.27
N LEU A 12 1.84 4.07 -6.12
CA LEU A 12 1.69 3.30 -4.89
C LEU A 12 0.22 3.07 -4.54
N GLY A 13 -0.58 4.13 -4.53
CA GLY A 13 -2.00 4.00 -4.18
C GLY A 13 -2.74 3.05 -5.10
N LYS A 14 -2.49 3.13 -6.40
CA LYS A 14 -3.09 2.21 -7.37
C LYS A 14 -2.66 0.77 -7.12
N LYS A 15 -1.38 0.56 -6.82
CA LYS A 15 -0.86 -0.78 -6.53
C LYS A 15 -1.52 -1.36 -5.28
N LEU A 16 -1.66 -0.56 -4.23
CA LEU A 16 -2.29 -1.01 -3.00
C LEU A 16 -3.75 -1.38 -3.24
N ARG A 17 -4.46 -0.58 -4.03
CA ARG A 17 -5.84 -0.89 -4.37
C ARG A 17 -5.94 -2.18 -5.18
N ARG A 18 -5.06 -2.38 -6.15
CA ARG A 18 -5.04 -3.62 -6.95
C ARG A 18 -4.77 -4.84 -6.09
N ILE A 19 -3.87 -4.71 -5.12
CA ILE A 19 -3.62 -5.81 -4.18
C ILE A 19 -4.91 -6.19 -3.47
N ARG A 20 -5.62 -5.18 -2.97
CA ARG A 20 -6.84 -5.43 -2.22
C ARG A 20 -7.97 -5.98 -3.10
N THR A 21 -8.20 -5.36 -4.26
CA THR A 21 -9.35 -5.70 -5.09
C THR A 21 -9.10 -6.86 -6.04
N ASP A 22 -7.95 -6.85 -6.72
CA ASP A 22 -7.70 -7.78 -7.81
C ASP A 22 -7.01 -9.06 -7.35
N ILE A 23 -6.13 -8.95 -6.37
CA ILE A 23 -5.35 -10.10 -5.90
C ILE A 23 -6.02 -10.75 -4.71
N LEU A 24 -6.36 -9.98 -3.68
CA LEU A 24 -6.95 -10.51 -2.45
C LEU A 24 -8.48 -10.56 -2.50
N GLY A 25 -9.11 -9.66 -3.24
CA GLY A 25 -10.56 -9.63 -3.36
C GLY A 25 -11.28 -9.30 -2.06
N VAL A 26 -10.72 -8.40 -1.25
CA VAL A 26 -11.28 -8.09 0.07
C VAL A 26 -11.73 -6.63 0.15
N SER A 27 -12.63 -6.35 1.09
CA SER A 27 -13.08 -4.98 1.35
C SER A 27 -11.99 -4.19 2.06
N GLN A 28 -12.17 -2.87 2.12
CA GLN A 28 -11.26 -2.01 2.88
C GLN A 28 -11.27 -2.36 4.36
N THR A 29 -12.43 -2.71 4.91
CA THR A 29 -12.54 -3.12 6.30
C THR A 29 -11.73 -4.40 6.56
N GLU A 30 -11.86 -5.39 5.69
CA GLU A 30 -11.11 -6.62 5.83
C GLU A 30 -9.61 -6.38 5.67
N MET A 31 -9.23 -5.53 4.71
CA MET A 31 -7.84 -5.18 4.52
C MET A 31 -7.25 -4.51 5.75
N SER A 32 -8.01 -3.63 6.37
CA SER A 32 -7.59 -2.97 7.60
C SER A 32 -7.29 -3.99 8.70
N LYS A 33 -8.13 -5.01 8.83
CA LYS A 33 -7.90 -6.08 9.79
C LYS A 33 -6.62 -6.85 9.51
N ARG A 34 -6.40 -7.18 8.25
CA ARG A 34 -5.20 -7.92 7.83
C ARG A 34 -3.92 -7.13 8.05
N LEU A 35 -4.01 -5.81 7.96
CA LEU A 35 -2.88 -4.92 8.21
C LEU A 35 -2.68 -4.63 9.69
N GLY A 36 -3.60 -5.06 10.56
CA GLY A 36 -3.52 -4.81 11.98
C GLY A 36 -3.90 -3.39 12.37
N LEU A 37 -4.68 -2.71 11.54
CA LEU A 37 -5.17 -1.36 11.82
C LEU A 37 -6.46 -1.49 12.62
N LYS A 38 -6.36 -1.38 13.93
CA LYS A 38 -7.45 -1.79 14.83
C LYS A 38 -8.80 -1.13 14.55
N VAL A 39 -8.81 0.18 14.37
CA VAL A 39 -10.07 0.91 14.21
C VAL A 39 -10.05 1.92 13.08
N ASP A 40 -8.96 1.99 12.35
CA ASP A 40 -8.79 3.03 11.34
C ASP A 40 -8.86 2.46 9.93
N TYR A 41 -10.04 1.95 9.54
CA TYR A 41 -10.17 1.46 8.17
C TYR A 41 -10.21 2.58 7.15
N SER A 42 -10.40 3.83 7.56
CA SER A 42 -10.27 4.96 6.64
C SER A 42 -8.83 5.12 6.17
N ALA A 43 -7.85 4.60 6.93
CA ALA A 43 -6.45 4.66 6.50
C ALA A 43 -6.25 3.92 5.18
N VAL A 44 -6.88 2.76 5.00
CA VAL A 44 -6.76 2.00 3.75
C VAL A 44 -7.24 2.85 2.58
N SER A 45 -8.39 3.50 2.72
CA SER A 45 -8.90 4.40 1.68
C SER A 45 -7.92 5.52 1.37
N GLN A 46 -7.36 6.15 2.40
CA GLN A 46 -6.40 7.24 2.24
C GLN A 46 -5.11 6.77 1.56
N TYR A 47 -4.65 5.56 1.88
CA TYR A 47 -3.47 4.98 1.22
C TYR A 47 -3.74 4.78 -0.26
N GLU A 48 -4.91 4.27 -0.61
CA GLU A 48 -5.27 4.02 -2.01
C GLU A 48 -5.49 5.30 -2.80
N LEU A 49 -6.00 6.34 -2.15
CA LEU A 49 -6.19 7.64 -2.79
C LEU A 49 -4.90 8.46 -2.87
N GLY A 50 -3.87 8.05 -2.13
CA GLY A 50 -2.61 8.79 -2.11
C GLY A 50 -2.62 10.01 -1.21
N THR A 51 -3.64 10.18 -0.38
CA THR A 51 -3.72 11.31 0.55
C THR A 51 -2.95 11.06 1.85
N ARG A 52 -2.56 9.82 2.08
CA ARG A 52 -1.78 9.42 3.25
C ARG A 52 -0.80 8.34 2.83
N GLU A 53 0.45 8.47 3.23
CA GLU A 53 1.46 7.47 2.91
C GLU A 53 1.51 6.40 4.00
N PRO A 54 1.46 5.11 3.63
CA PRO A 54 1.54 4.07 4.64
C PRO A 54 2.93 4.06 5.30
N PRO A 55 3.01 3.84 6.60
CA PRO A 55 4.32 3.64 7.25
C PRO A 55 5.00 2.38 6.70
N LEU A 56 6.31 2.32 6.85
CA LEU A 56 7.10 1.19 6.34
C LEU A 56 6.58 -0.17 6.84
N PRO A 57 6.24 -0.35 8.12
CA PRO A 57 5.71 -1.64 8.55
C PRO A 57 4.41 -2.04 7.85
N ILE A 58 3.58 -1.07 7.51
CA ILE A 58 2.33 -1.36 6.79
C ILE A 58 2.63 -1.74 5.35
N LEU A 59 3.57 -1.05 4.69
CA LEU A 59 3.99 -1.44 3.34
C LEU A 59 4.53 -2.86 3.32
N LEU A 60 5.32 -3.22 4.32
CA LEU A 60 5.85 -4.57 4.42
C LEU A 60 4.74 -5.60 4.56
N LYS A 61 3.70 -5.29 5.35
CA LYS A 61 2.55 -6.19 5.48
C LYS A 61 1.82 -6.38 4.16
N TYR A 62 1.60 -5.30 3.40
CA TYR A 62 1.01 -5.41 2.06
C TYR A 62 1.83 -6.37 1.19
N ALA A 63 3.14 -6.16 1.16
CA ALA A 63 4.02 -6.98 0.32
C ALA A 63 3.97 -8.45 0.73
N ARG A 64 3.99 -8.71 2.03
CA ARG A 64 3.97 -10.09 2.54
C ARG A 64 2.65 -10.79 2.30
N LEU A 65 1.54 -10.07 2.31
CA LEU A 65 0.24 -10.67 2.06
C LEU A 65 0.13 -11.28 0.67
N VAL A 66 0.88 -10.75 -0.28
CA VAL A 66 0.84 -11.22 -1.67
C VAL A 66 2.18 -11.79 -2.15
N GLY A 67 3.16 -11.89 -1.25
CA GLY A 67 4.43 -12.55 -1.56
C GLY A 67 5.33 -11.78 -2.52
N ILE A 68 5.32 -10.46 -2.45
CA ILE A 68 6.18 -9.61 -3.29
C ILE A 68 7.15 -8.82 -2.42
N SER A 69 8.16 -8.24 -3.08
CA SER A 69 9.08 -7.32 -2.41
C SER A 69 8.44 -5.96 -2.25
N THR A 70 8.78 -5.24 -1.18
CA THR A 70 8.35 -3.85 -1.02
C THR A 70 8.82 -2.96 -2.16
N ASP A 71 9.93 -3.31 -2.81
CA ASP A 71 10.42 -2.57 -3.98
C ASP A 71 9.35 -2.47 -5.07
N VAL A 72 8.58 -3.52 -5.27
CA VAL A 72 7.52 -3.52 -6.26
C VAL A 72 6.49 -2.45 -5.96
N LEU A 73 6.26 -2.17 -4.68
CA LEU A 73 5.30 -1.14 -4.28
C LEU A 73 5.85 0.27 -4.45
N ILE A 74 7.10 0.49 -4.07
CA ILE A 74 7.64 1.86 -3.98
C ILE A 74 8.41 2.30 -5.22
N ASP A 75 8.83 1.37 -6.08
CA ASP A 75 9.53 1.72 -7.31
C ASP A 75 8.52 1.81 -8.46
N ASP A 76 8.31 3.03 -8.96
CA ASP A 76 7.35 3.27 -10.04
C ASP A 76 7.72 2.54 -11.34
N LYS A 77 8.96 2.11 -11.48
CA LYS A 77 9.40 1.36 -12.64
C LYS A 77 9.00 -0.11 -12.60
N LEU A 78 8.65 -0.61 -11.41
CA LEU A 78 8.19 -1.98 -11.24
C LEU A 78 6.68 -2.02 -11.17
N ASP A 79 6.09 -3.14 -11.52
CA ASP A 79 4.64 -3.31 -11.43
C ASP A 79 4.31 -4.61 -10.72
N LEU A 80 3.05 -4.74 -10.32
CA LEU A 80 2.57 -5.95 -9.67
C LEU A 80 2.60 -7.12 -10.64
N PRO A 81 2.87 -8.34 -10.16
CA PRO A 81 2.73 -9.52 -10.99
C PRO A 81 1.30 -9.66 -11.47
N LYS A 82 1.14 -10.15 -12.64
CA LYS A 82 -0.19 -10.39 -13.22
C LYS A 82 -0.79 -11.69 -12.75
#